data_a8ce127e66f67f1c49aba4c4802081ed
#
_entry.id   a8ce127e66f67f1c49aba4c4802081ed
#
_cell.length_a   1.000
_cell.length_b   1.000
_cell.length_c   1.000
_cell.angle_alpha   90.00
_cell.angle_beta   90.00
_cell.angle_gamma   90.00
#
_symmetry.space_group_name_H-M   'P 1'
#
loop_
_entity.id
_entity.type
_entity.pdbx_description
1 polymer ?
#
loop_
_entity_poly.entity_id
_entity_poly.type
_entity_poly.pdbx_seq_one_letter_code
_entity_poly.pdbx_strand_id
1 'polypeptide(L)'
;MKKHPFPIIFTGLFFTLLGSPAQAENGPTIPLPDEDRAAIEQYLGQGVVGAAIPAPQIVDTTHYLAAGTSISTYRMVSGPDAGKTVQHRRTQMKQDADGVTWRYDAGGKFIYFIHAQADGNYMATGVSDTDAGVITQYSPPAPFMLQGLAPGEERNLTMGVKVADLSNPNDVTHEGSLDVNYRYVGAYKVKVPAGSFDAVLIKWVLKGKVGPASIDDSQYRFLAPNTGIVASVEMLDVSACWRALKIDQFLRVVRVEN
;
A
#
# COMPACT_ATOMS: atom_id res chain seq x y z
N MET A 1 -20.09 -76.10 22.98
CA MET A 1 -18.81 -75.36 22.77
C MET A 1 -19.14 -73.91 22.39
N LYS A 2 -19.04 -73.00 23.36
CA LYS A 2 -19.31 -71.54 23.12
C LYS A 2 -17.98 -70.86 22.89
N LYS A 3 -17.82 -70.23 21.71
CA LYS A 3 -16.67 -69.38 21.38
C LYS A 3 -16.97 -67.94 21.78
N HIS A 4 -16.14 -67.38 22.68
CA HIS A 4 -16.17 -65.97 23.05
C HIS A 4 -15.32 -65.16 22.01
N PRO A 5 -15.78 -64.00 21.54
CA PRO A 5 -14.92 -63.09 20.78
C PRO A 5 -14.19 -62.12 21.74
N PHE A 6 -12.89 -61.93 21.47
CA PHE A 6 -12.02 -60.95 22.11
C PHE A 6 -12.35 -59.53 21.58
N PRO A 7 -12.39 -58.48 22.44
CA PRO A 7 -12.48 -57.12 21.93
C PRO A 7 -11.09 -56.58 21.60
N ILE A 8 -10.93 -56.09 20.37
CA ILE A 8 -9.76 -55.34 19.93
C ILE A 8 -9.95 -53.89 20.36
N ILE A 9 -9.09 -53.43 21.28
CA ILE A 9 -9.02 -52.04 21.70
C ILE A 9 -8.15 -51.31 20.67
N PHE A 10 -8.76 -50.46 19.83
CA PHE A 10 -8.07 -49.50 18.98
C PHE A 10 -7.72 -48.26 19.83
N THR A 11 -6.46 -48.15 20.24
CA THR A 11 -5.91 -46.94 20.82
C THR A 11 -5.60 -45.97 19.71
N GLY A 12 -6.50 -45.04 19.44
CA GLY A 12 -6.30 -43.95 18.49
C GLY A 12 -5.28 -42.95 19.05
N LEU A 13 -4.10 -42.94 18.41
CA LEU A 13 -3.08 -41.91 18.67
C LEU A 13 -3.54 -40.59 18.02
N PHE A 14 -4.08 -39.67 18.80
CA PHE A 14 -4.34 -38.29 18.34
C PHE A 14 -3.00 -37.56 18.21
N PHE A 15 -2.50 -37.46 16.99
CA PHE A 15 -1.47 -36.50 16.64
C PHE A 15 -2.13 -35.11 16.56
N THR A 16 -2.01 -34.33 17.62
CA THR A 16 -2.22 -32.88 17.58
C THR A 16 -1.08 -32.27 16.78
N LEU A 17 -1.32 -31.99 15.52
CA LEU A 17 -0.50 -31.07 14.73
C LEU A 17 -0.61 -29.70 15.36
N LEU A 18 0.30 -29.40 16.28
CA LEU A 18 0.61 -28.01 16.67
C LEU A 18 1.19 -27.35 15.42
N GLY A 19 0.35 -26.64 14.68
CA GLY A 19 0.79 -25.74 13.65
C GLY A 19 1.72 -24.72 14.27
N SER A 20 3.01 -24.80 13.94
CA SER A 20 3.99 -23.79 14.30
C SER A 20 3.50 -22.45 13.76
N PRO A 21 3.43 -21.39 14.55
CA PRO A 21 3.24 -20.04 14.02
C PRO A 21 4.50 -19.70 13.21
N ALA A 22 4.29 -19.52 11.93
CA ALA A 22 5.37 -19.35 10.94
C ALA A 22 6.07 -18.00 11.09
N GLN A 23 7.38 -18.05 11.19
CA GLN A 23 8.40 -17.20 10.52
C GLN A 23 8.36 -15.66 10.65
N ALA A 24 7.59 -15.02 11.50
CA ALA A 24 7.70 -13.57 11.71
C ALA A 24 8.85 -13.15 12.67
N GLU A 25 9.52 -14.09 13.36
CA GLU A 25 10.43 -13.76 14.47
C GLU A 25 11.91 -13.54 14.09
N ASN A 26 12.30 -13.70 12.83
CA ASN A 26 13.75 -13.75 12.46
C ASN A 26 14.25 -12.59 11.60
N GLY A 27 13.47 -11.56 11.33
CA GLY A 27 13.92 -10.42 10.53
C GLY A 27 14.70 -9.38 11.36
N PRO A 28 15.47 -8.49 10.71
CA PRO A 28 16.15 -7.40 11.40
C PRO A 28 15.13 -6.40 11.97
N THR A 29 15.43 -5.85 13.14
CA THR A 29 14.71 -4.70 13.69
C THR A 29 15.41 -3.43 13.20
N ILE A 30 14.77 -2.69 12.31
CA ILE A 30 15.33 -1.48 11.69
C ILE A 30 14.69 -0.25 12.36
N PRO A 31 15.44 0.60 13.06
CA PRO A 31 14.91 1.85 13.60
C PRO A 31 14.33 2.72 12.49
N LEU A 32 13.20 3.37 12.76
CA LEU A 32 12.64 4.34 11.82
C LEU A 32 13.58 5.55 11.73
N PRO A 33 14.09 5.91 10.53
CA PRO A 33 14.93 7.09 10.36
C PRO A 33 14.26 8.35 10.93
N ASP A 34 15.02 9.22 11.57
CA ASP A 34 14.48 10.40 12.26
C ASP A 34 13.74 11.33 11.29
N GLU A 35 14.23 11.52 10.08
CA GLU A 35 13.57 12.30 9.03
C GLU A 35 12.21 11.73 8.64
N ASP A 36 12.12 10.40 8.48
CA ASP A 36 10.88 9.70 8.15
C ASP A 36 9.89 9.77 9.32
N ARG A 37 10.39 9.61 10.55
CA ARG A 37 9.60 9.76 11.76
C ARG A 37 8.99 11.17 11.85
N ALA A 38 9.81 12.20 11.69
CA ALA A 38 9.37 13.59 11.75
C ALA A 38 8.30 13.89 10.67
N ALA A 39 8.52 13.43 9.44
CA ALA A 39 7.57 13.59 8.34
C ALA A 39 6.23 12.89 8.63
N ILE A 40 6.26 11.66 9.14
CA ILE A 40 5.05 10.89 9.46
C ILE A 40 4.31 11.51 10.64
N GLU A 41 4.99 11.83 11.75
CA GLU A 41 4.38 12.36 12.96
C GLU A 41 3.79 13.77 12.77
N GLN A 42 4.35 14.55 11.84
CA GLN A 42 3.80 15.85 11.46
C GLN A 42 2.34 15.75 11.02
N TYR A 43 1.96 14.65 10.36
CA TYR A 43 0.64 14.47 9.75
C TYR A 43 -0.25 13.48 10.48
N LEU A 44 0.31 12.37 10.95
CA LEU A 44 -0.48 11.34 11.66
C LEU A 44 -0.58 11.62 13.17
N GLY A 45 0.30 12.50 13.70
CA GLY A 45 0.41 12.75 15.13
C GLY A 45 1.42 11.83 15.83
N GLN A 46 1.90 12.28 16.98
CA GLN A 46 2.83 11.54 17.81
C GLN A 46 2.16 10.26 18.37
N GLY A 47 2.93 9.17 18.45
CA GLY A 47 2.50 7.91 19.02
C GLY A 47 1.66 7.03 18.11
N VAL A 48 1.37 7.45 16.88
CA VAL A 48 0.78 6.57 15.85
C VAL A 48 1.79 5.49 15.45
N VAL A 49 3.05 5.88 15.24
CA VAL A 49 4.14 4.93 14.96
C VAL A 49 4.95 4.71 16.22
N GLY A 50 4.91 3.48 16.72
CA GLY A 50 5.61 3.04 17.93
C GLY A 50 7.00 2.47 17.65
N ALA A 51 7.35 1.43 18.44
CA ALA A 51 8.64 0.76 18.36
C ALA A 51 8.81 -0.01 17.04
N ALA A 52 10.06 -0.07 16.56
CA ALA A 52 10.45 -1.01 15.53
C ALA A 52 10.31 -2.45 16.04
N ILE A 53 9.91 -3.34 15.15
CA ILE A 53 9.75 -4.78 15.40
C ILE A 53 10.55 -5.58 14.35
N PRO A 54 10.81 -6.87 14.56
CA PRO A 54 11.41 -7.72 13.55
C PRO A 54 10.64 -7.64 12.23
N ALA A 55 11.32 -7.25 11.17
CA ALA A 55 10.73 -6.99 9.87
C ALA A 55 10.86 -8.22 8.97
N PRO A 56 9.76 -8.86 8.53
CA PRO A 56 9.81 -10.02 7.66
C PRO A 56 10.24 -9.64 6.24
N GLN A 57 10.82 -10.57 5.49
CA GLN A 57 10.90 -10.42 4.04
C GLN A 57 9.48 -10.48 3.45
N ILE A 58 9.19 -9.65 2.46
CA ILE A 58 7.89 -9.64 1.76
C ILE A 58 7.87 -10.76 0.72
N VAL A 59 7.66 -11.99 1.16
CA VAL A 59 7.62 -13.18 0.27
C VAL A 59 6.26 -13.40 -0.39
N ASP A 60 5.20 -12.80 0.18
CA ASP A 60 3.84 -12.86 -0.35
C ASP A 60 3.13 -11.52 -0.13
N THR A 61 2.97 -10.77 -1.20
CA THR A 61 2.32 -9.46 -1.19
C THR A 61 0.82 -9.54 -0.91
N THR A 62 0.18 -10.69 -1.16
CA THR A 62 -1.25 -10.87 -0.91
C THR A 62 -1.61 -10.76 0.56
N HIS A 63 -0.67 -11.07 1.45
CA HIS A 63 -0.84 -10.88 2.89
C HIS A 63 -1.03 -9.42 3.31
N TYR A 64 -0.50 -8.47 2.53
CA TYR A 64 -0.55 -7.03 2.83
C TYR A 64 -1.60 -6.28 2.02
N LEU A 65 -2.24 -6.96 1.10
CA LEU A 65 -3.32 -6.42 0.29
C LEU A 65 -4.54 -7.29 0.52
N ALA A 66 -5.57 -6.76 1.19
CA ALA A 66 -6.77 -7.52 1.52
C ALA A 66 -7.26 -8.36 0.32
N ALA A 67 -7.58 -9.63 0.52
CA ALA A 67 -8.02 -10.51 -0.54
C ALA A 67 -9.42 -10.10 -1.08
N GLY A 68 -9.62 -10.20 -2.39
CA GLY A 68 -10.93 -9.95 -3.02
C GLY A 68 -11.39 -8.48 -3.00
N THR A 69 -12.66 -8.28 -3.29
CA THR A 69 -13.33 -6.98 -3.17
C THR A 69 -13.45 -6.63 -1.69
N SER A 70 -13.04 -5.43 -1.32
CA SER A 70 -13.05 -4.99 0.08
C SER A 70 -13.41 -3.51 0.20
N ILE A 71 -13.97 -3.14 1.36
CA ILE A 71 -14.20 -1.75 1.75
C ILE A 71 -13.50 -1.57 3.09
N SER A 72 -12.75 -0.48 3.21
CA SER A 72 -12.06 -0.09 4.44
C SER A 72 -12.39 1.35 4.76
N THR A 73 -12.67 1.63 6.02
CA THR A 73 -13.04 2.97 6.48
C THR A 73 -11.82 3.67 7.11
N TYR A 74 -11.57 4.89 6.70
CA TYR A 74 -10.46 5.71 7.17
C TYR A 74 -10.93 7.06 7.64
N ARG A 75 -10.15 7.68 8.52
CA ARG A 75 -10.29 9.08 8.90
C ARG A 75 -9.17 9.90 8.29
N MET A 76 -9.52 11.00 7.65
CA MET A 76 -8.56 12.03 7.24
C MET A 76 -8.01 12.71 8.49
N VAL A 77 -6.68 12.72 8.67
CA VAL A 77 -6.07 13.24 9.91
C VAL A 77 -5.48 14.63 9.76
N SER A 78 -5.34 15.12 8.54
CA SER A 78 -4.84 16.48 8.26
C SER A 78 -5.37 17.01 6.92
N GLY A 79 -5.13 18.29 6.66
CA GLY A 79 -5.62 19.00 5.47
C GLY A 79 -7.06 19.53 5.64
N PRO A 80 -7.67 20.05 4.55
CA PRO A 80 -9.00 20.68 4.59
C PRO A 80 -10.13 19.72 4.99
N ASP A 81 -9.91 18.41 4.80
CA ASP A 81 -10.87 17.36 5.13
C ASP A 81 -10.56 16.63 6.46
N ALA A 82 -9.69 17.20 7.29
CA ALA A 82 -9.35 16.62 8.60
C ALA A 82 -10.61 16.32 9.43
N GLY A 83 -10.66 15.11 10.01
CA GLY A 83 -11.79 14.62 10.79
C GLY A 83 -12.87 13.91 9.96
N LYS A 84 -12.93 14.10 8.65
CA LYS A 84 -13.88 13.38 7.79
C LYS A 84 -13.52 11.90 7.67
N THR A 85 -14.55 11.08 7.56
CA THR A 85 -14.41 9.66 7.27
C THR A 85 -14.56 9.43 5.78
N VAL A 86 -13.67 8.60 5.21
CA VAL A 86 -13.68 8.20 3.81
C VAL A 86 -13.62 6.68 3.68
N GLN A 87 -14.26 6.15 2.65
CA GLN A 87 -14.20 4.72 2.33
C GLN A 87 -13.21 4.49 1.19
N HIS A 88 -12.28 3.59 1.40
CA HIS A 88 -11.48 3.04 0.31
C HIS A 88 -12.08 1.72 -0.13
N ARG A 89 -12.28 1.58 -1.43
CA ARG A 89 -12.90 0.39 -2.03
C ARG A 89 -11.95 -0.24 -3.04
N ARG A 90 -11.71 -1.53 -2.88
CA ARG A 90 -11.02 -2.35 -3.88
C ARG A 90 -12.02 -3.23 -4.60
N THR A 91 -11.99 -3.20 -5.93
CA THR A 91 -12.89 -3.99 -6.79
C THR A 91 -12.07 -4.67 -7.88
N GLN A 92 -12.26 -5.96 -8.07
CA GLN A 92 -11.68 -6.67 -9.21
C GLN A 92 -12.36 -6.22 -10.49
N MET A 93 -11.58 -5.82 -11.50
CA MET A 93 -12.10 -5.40 -12.80
C MET A 93 -11.98 -6.49 -13.84
N LYS A 94 -10.78 -7.10 -13.96
CA LYS A 94 -10.46 -8.06 -15.00
C LYS A 94 -9.50 -9.10 -14.44
N GLN A 95 -9.61 -10.31 -14.93
CA GLN A 95 -8.65 -11.39 -14.74
C GLN A 95 -8.34 -12.02 -16.09
N ASP A 96 -7.07 -12.17 -16.41
CA ASP A 96 -6.57 -12.81 -17.63
C ASP A 96 -5.31 -13.63 -17.32
N ALA A 97 -4.63 -14.11 -18.39
CA ALA A 97 -3.42 -14.92 -18.24
C ALA A 97 -2.25 -14.19 -17.60
N ASP A 98 -2.20 -12.85 -17.73
CA ASP A 98 -1.11 -12.00 -17.23
C ASP A 98 -1.32 -11.57 -15.77
N GLY A 99 -2.54 -11.79 -15.23
CA GLY A 99 -2.84 -11.49 -13.84
C GLY A 99 -4.24 -10.88 -13.62
N VAL A 100 -4.36 -10.14 -12.53
CA VAL A 100 -5.64 -9.54 -12.10
C VAL A 100 -5.51 -8.02 -12.03
N THR A 101 -6.43 -7.31 -12.67
CA THR A 101 -6.53 -5.86 -12.57
C THR A 101 -7.56 -5.47 -11.52
N TRP A 102 -7.14 -4.61 -10.62
CA TRP A 102 -7.93 -4.05 -9.52
C TRP A 102 -8.13 -2.55 -9.71
N ARG A 103 -9.34 -2.10 -9.39
CA ARG A 103 -9.66 -0.70 -9.16
C ARG A 103 -9.61 -0.43 -7.67
N TYR A 104 -8.72 0.43 -7.22
CA TYR A 104 -8.62 0.89 -5.84
C TYR A 104 -9.07 2.34 -5.77
N ASP A 105 -10.26 2.55 -5.22
CA ASP A 105 -10.90 3.84 -5.07
C ASP A 105 -10.61 4.38 -3.67
N ALA A 106 -9.86 5.47 -3.60
CA ALA A 106 -9.46 6.12 -2.37
C ALA A 106 -10.36 7.34 -2.10
N GLY A 107 -11.57 7.08 -1.60
CA GLY A 107 -12.51 8.11 -1.18
C GLY A 107 -13.26 8.80 -2.31
N GLY A 108 -13.34 8.20 -3.49
CA GLY A 108 -14.04 8.74 -4.66
C GLY A 108 -13.19 9.73 -5.48
N LYS A 109 -12.13 10.29 -4.90
CA LYS A 109 -11.28 11.28 -5.56
C LYS A 109 -10.18 10.65 -6.38
N PHE A 110 -9.38 9.77 -5.78
CA PHE A 110 -8.29 9.06 -6.46
C PHE A 110 -8.66 7.62 -6.71
N ILE A 111 -8.52 7.20 -7.97
CA ILE A 111 -8.80 5.84 -8.39
C ILE A 111 -7.54 5.26 -9.02
N TYR A 112 -6.89 4.34 -8.32
CA TYR A 112 -5.71 3.64 -8.81
C TYR A 112 -6.12 2.40 -9.60
N PHE A 113 -5.47 2.17 -10.73
CA PHE A 113 -5.57 0.95 -11.51
C PHE A 113 -4.33 0.10 -11.24
N ILE A 114 -4.54 -1.02 -10.55
CA ILE A 114 -3.46 -1.85 -10.03
C ILE A 114 -3.53 -3.21 -10.71
N HIS A 115 -2.42 -3.65 -11.29
CA HIS A 115 -2.28 -4.97 -11.89
C HIS A 115 -1.46 -5.87 -10.97
N ALA A 116 -2.06 -6.98 -10.52
CA ALA A 116 -1.39 -8.06 -9.80
C ALA A 116 -0.77 -9.00 -10.82
N GLN A 117 0.56 -9.00 -10.93
CA GLN A 117 1.32 -9.80 -11.87
C GLN A 117 1.48 -11.25 -11.39
N ALA A 118 1.77 -12.15 -12.31
CA ALA A 118 1.99 -13.57 -11.99
C ALA A 118 3.21 -13.82 -11.08
N ASP A 119 4.18 -12.90 -11.06
CA ASP A 119 5.35 -12.93 -10.19
C ASP A 119 5.07 -12.43 -8.76
N GLY A 120 3.81 -12.09 -8.44
CA GLY A 120 3.39 -11.60 -7.14
C GLY A 120 3.57 -10.10 -6.92
N ASN A 121 4.07 -9.35 -7.91
CA ASN A 121 4.15 -7.91 -7.81
C ASN A 121 2.78 -7.27 -8.09
N TYR A 122 2.46 -6.21 -7.35
CA TYR A 122 1.32 -5.33 -7.63
C TYR A 122 1.85 -4.01 -8.20
N MET A 123 1.45 -3.69 -9.42
CA MET A 123 1.94 -2.54 -10.16
C MET A 123 0.78 -1.61 -10.50
N ALA A 124 0.92 -0.31 -10.21
CA ALA A 124 -0.05 0.69 -10.63
C ALA A 124 0.19 1.10 -12.08
N THR A 125 -0.79 0.88 -12.94
CA THR A 125 -0.73 1.29 -14.35
C THR A 125 -1.16 2.74 -14.55
N GLY A 126 -1.82 3.34 -13.55
CA GLY A 126 -2.24 4.72 -13.58
C GLY A 126 -3.14 5.09 -12.40
N VAL A 127 -3.49 6.36 -12.34
CA VAL A 127 -4.41 6.93 -11.36
C VAL A 127 -5.32 7.97 -12.02
N SER A 128 -6.61 7.97 -11.69
CA SER A 128 -7.52 9.04 -12.05
C SER A 128 -7.70 9.99 -10.86
N ASP A 129 -7.66 11.30 -11.12
CA ASP A 129 -8.15 12.34 -10.22
C ASP A 129 -9.50 12.82 -10.76
N THR A 130 -10.57 12.47 -10.05
CA THR A 130 -11.95 12.78 -10.49
C THR A 130 -12.28 14.26 -10.33
N ASP A 131 -11.67 14.95 -9.36
CA ASP A 131 -11.87 16.38 -9.13
C ASP A 131 -11.18 17.22 -10.21
N ALA A 132 -9.97 16.80 -10.61
CA ALA A 132 -9.23 17.45 -11.69
C ALA A 132 -9.71 17.02 -13.10
N GLY A 133 -10.50 15.95 -13.19
CA GLY A 133 -10.98 15.40 -14.46
C GLY A 133 -9.87 14.81 -15.33
N VAL A 134 -8.81 14.26 -14.72
CA VAL A 134 -7.66 13.73 -15.46
C VAL A 134 -7.38 12.27 -15.08
N ILE A 135 -6.73 11.57 -16.03
CA ILE A 135 -6.12 10.27 -15.81
C ILE A 135 -4.62 10.36 -16.08
N THR A 136 -3.83 9.86 -15.15
CA THR A 136 -2.38 9.73 -15.28
C THR A 136 -2.04 8.28 -15.54
N GLN A 137 -1.31 7.98 -16.61
CA GLN A 137 -0.87 6.64 -17.01
C GLN A 137 0.64 6.52 -16.83
N TYR A 138 1.11 5.34 -16.41
CA TYR A 138 2.51 5.04 -16.09
C TYR A 138 3.08 3.98 -17.03
N SER A 139 4.29 4.23 -17.58
CA SER A 139 5.02 3.28 -18.43
C SER A 139 6.54 3.35 -18.17
N PRO A 140 7.19 2.31 -17.60
CA PRO A 140 6.56 1.10 -17.05
C PRO A 140 5.61 1.43 -15.88
N PRO A 141 4.73 0.50 -15.48
CA PRO A 141 3.86 0.69 -14.32
C PRO A 141 4.65 0.98 -13.05
N ALA A 142 4.08 1.82 -12.17
CA ALA A 142 4.67 2.16 -10.87
C ALA A 142 4.55 1.00 -9.87
N PRO A 143 5.55 0.71 -9.05
CA PRO A 143 5.44 -0.30 -8.00
C PRO A 143 4.36 0.10 -6.99
N PHE A 144 3.40 -0.76 -6.69
CA PHE A 144 2.42 -0.56 -5.63
C PHE A 144 2.75 -1.40 -4.40
N MET A 145 3.11 -2.67 -4.61
CA MET A 145 3.66 -3.57 -3.61
C MET A 145 4.55 -4.60 -4.31
N LEU A 146 5.81 -4.67 -3.92
CA LEU A 146 6.79 -5.56 -4.55
C LEU A 146 7.06 -6.79 -3.68
N GLN A 147 7.06 -7.95 -4.33
CA GLN A 147 7.45 -9.22 -3.73
C GLN A 147 8.98 -9.36 -3.68
N GLY A 148 9.47 -10.14 -2.72
CA GLY A 148 10.88 -10.50 -2.60
C GLY A 148 11.74 -9.46 -1.91
N LEU A 149 11.21 -8.28 -1.54
CA LEU A 149 12.00 -7.25 -0.84
C LEU A 149 12.37 -7.67 0.57
N ALA A 150 13.65 -7.50 0.89
CA ALA A 150 14.16 -7.57 2.25
C ALA A 150 14.01 -6.21 2.97
N PRO A 151 13.90 -6.20 4.31
CA PRO A 151 13.87 -4.97 5.08
C PRO A 151 15.09 -4.08 4.81
N GLY A 152 14.86 -2.80 4.59
CA GLY A 152 15.88 -1.81 4.21
C GLY A 152 16.21 -1.76 2.72
N GLU A 153 15.73 -2.73 1.93
CA GLU A 153 15.98 -2.80 0.49
C GLU A 153 15.17 -1.76 -0.29
N GLU A 154 15.75 -1.28 -1.39
CA GLU A 154 15.10 -0.31 -2.27
C GLU A 154 15.19 -0.73 -3.74
N ARG A 155 14.28 -0.19 -4.55
CA ARG A 155 14.27 -0.29 -6.00
C ARG A 155 14.14 1.10 -6.60
N ASN A 156 14.98 1.37 -7.60
CA ASN A 156 14.96 2.61 -8.34
C ASN A 156 14.51 2.31 -9.78
N LEU A 157 13.63 3.13 -10.30
CA LEU A 157 13.21 3.07 -11.71
C LEU A 157 12.84 4.47 -12.19
N THR A 158 12.88 4.65 -13.51
CA THR A 158 12.31 5.82 -14.16
C THR A 158 11.07 5.38 -14.92
N MET A 159 9.96 6.07 -14.74
CA MET A 159 8.73 5.82 -15.48
C MET A 159 8.30 7.01 -16.31
N GLY A 160 7.83 6.74 -17.52
CA GLY A 160 7.12 7.71 -18.35
C GLY A 160 5.73 7.96 -17.79
N VAL A 161 5.29 9.21 -17.90
CA VAL A 161 3.99 9.67 -17.40
C VAL A 161 3.24 10.34 -18.53
N LYS A 162 1.97 9.96 -18.73
CA LYS A 162 1.03 10.63 -19.64
C LYS A 162 -0.19 11.06 -18.86
N VAL A 163 -0.52 12.34 -18.95
CA VAL A 163 -1.75 12.91 -18.37
C VAL A 163 -2.71 13.19 -19.50
N ALA A 164 -3.93 12.66 -19.38
CA ALA A 164 -4.98 12.83 -20.37
C ALA A 164 -6.28 13.26 -19.69
N ASP A 165 -7.24 13.73 -20.48
CA ASP A 165 -8.60 13.98 -20.03
C ASP A 165 -9.26 12.66 -19.61
N LEU A 166 -9.93 12.66 -18.43
CA LEU A 166 -10.58 11.47 -17.89
C LEU A 166 -11.71 10.96 -18.79
N SER A 167 -12.41 11.85 -19.48
CA SER A 167 -13.50 11.51 -20.42
C SER A 167 -12.96 11.01 -21.78
N ASN A 168 -11.72 11.33 -22.11
CA ASN A 168 -11.03 10.89 -23.33
C ASN A 168 -9.56 10.53 -23.05
N PRO A 169 -9.27 9.33 -22.53
CA PRO A 169 -7.91 8.92 -22.15
C PRO A 169 -6.87 8.89 -23.29
N ASN A 170 -7.31 9.04 -24.54
CA ASN A 170 -6.42 9.17 -25.72
C ASN A 170 -6.01 10.63 -25.98
N ASP A 171 -6.66 11.60 -25.35
CA ASP A 171 -6.33 13.03 -25.49
C ASP A 171 -5.26 13.41 -24.45
N VAL A 172 -4.02 13.10 -24.79
CA VAL A 172 -2.87 13.35 -23.91
C VAL A 172 -2.55 14.82 -23.89
N THR A 173 -2.71 15.46 -22.74
CA THR A 173 -2.45 16.89 -22.53
C THR A 173 -1.03 17.19 -22.08
N HIS A 174 -0.42 16.28 -21.32
CA HIS A 174 0.95 16.43 -20.82
C HIS A 174 1.66 15.08 -20.79
N GLU A 175 2.96 15.11 -21.07
CA GLU A 175 3.86 13.96 -20.94
C GLU A 175 5.10 14.35 -20.13
N GLY A 176 5.74 13.35 -19.53
CA GLY A 176 6.97 13.54 -18.78
C GLY A 176 7.54 12.25 -18.24
N SER A 177 8.42 12.39 -17.25
CA SER A 177 9.01 11.24 -16.57
C SER A 177 9.20 11.53 -15.09
N LEU A 178 9.11 10.47 -14.28
CA LEU A 178 9.38 10.50 -12.85
C LEU A 178 10.41 9.42 -12.50
N ASP A 179 11.41 9.81 -11.74
CA ASP A 179 12.29 8.88 -11.05
C ASP A 179 11.61 8.43 -9.77
N VAL A 180 11.56 7.14 -9.57
CA VAL A 180 10.88 6.50 -8.44
C VAL A 180 11.91 5.78 -7.60
N ASN A 181 12.00 6.12 -6.31
CA ASN A 181 12.65 5.31 -5.29
C ASN A 181 11.57 4.64 -4.45
N TYR A 182 11.50 3.32 -4.51
CA TYR A 182 10.60 2.48 -3.73
C TYR A 182 11.40 1.73 -2.68
N ARG A 183 11.10 1.92 -1.38
CA ARG A 183 11.86 1.35 -0.28
C ARG A 183 10.97 0.62 0.72
N TYR A 184 11.37 -0.59 1.09
CA TYR A 184 10.87 -1.26 2.29
C TYR A 184 11.69 -0.79 3.50
N VAL A 185 11.15 0.14 4.29
CA VAL A 185 11.88 0.78 5.40
C VAL A 185 12.10 -0.17 6.57
N GLY A 186 11.07 -0.92 6.95
CA GLY A 186 11.08 -1.83 8.09
C GLY A 186 9.67 -2.14 8.59
N ALA A 187 9.56 -2.71 9.79
CA ALA A 187 8.27 -2.99 10.42
C ALA A 187 8.15 -2.32 11.79
N TYR A 188 6.93 -1.86 12.13
CA TYR A 188 6.67 -1.04 13.30
C TYR A 188 5.32 -1.38 13.93
N LYS A 189 5.23 -1.16 15.25
CA LYS A 189 3.94 -1.10 15.93
C LYS A 189 3.21 0.16 15.47
N VAL A 190 1.98 0.02 14.97
CA VAL A 190 1.16 1.16 14.51
C VAL A 190 -0.14 1.16 15.29
N LYS A 191 -0.45 2.29 15.94
CA LYS A 191 -1.67 2.47 16.73
C LYS A 191 -2.59 3.47 16.05
N VAL A 192 -3.74 3.00 15.63
CA VAL A 192 -4.80 3.79 14.97
C VAL A 192 -6.15 3.51 15.65
N PRO A 193 -7.23 4.27 15.37
CA PRO A 193 -8.54 4.01 15.98
C PRO A 193 -9.06 2.59 15.81
N ALA A 194 -8.76 1.93 14.69
CA ALA A 194 -9.12 0.52 14.46
C ALA A 194 -8.38 -0.48 15.35
N GLY A 195 -7.29 -0.08 16.02
CA GLY A 195 -6.51 -0.95 16.88
C GLY A 195 -5.01 -0.74 16.78
N SER A 196 -4.26 -1.74 17.28
CA SER A 196 -2.79 -1.79 17.18
C SER A 196 -2.38 -2.90 16.24
N PHE A 197 -1.47 -2.58 15.33
CA PHE A 197 -1.04 -3.47 14.25
C PHE A 197 0.48 -3.59 14.20
N ASP A 198 0.95 -4.75 13.80
CA ASP A 198 2.31 -4.96 13.34
C ASP A 198 2.31 -4.71 11.83
N ALA A 199 2.93 -3.60 11.40
CA ALA A 199 2.82 -3.15 10.03
C ALA A 199 4.20 -2.95 9.39
N VAL A 200 4.35 -3.37 8.13
CA VAL A 200 5.49 -3.01 7.29
C VAL A 200 5.31 -1.59 6.78
N LEU A 201 6.41 -0.84 6.70
CA LEU A 201 6.43 0.50 6.13
C LEU A 201 7.07 0.49 4.75
N ILE A 202 6.29 0.88 3.77
CA ILE A 202 6.76 1.18 2.42
C ILE A 202 6.82 2.69 2.23
N LYS A 203 7.97 3.18 1.75
CA LYS A 203 8.19 4.57 1.36
C LYS A 203 8.35 4.65 -0.15
N TRP A 204 7.69 5.63 -0.76
CA TRP A 204 7.90 6.02 -2.15
C TRP A 204 8.36 7.47 -2.21
N VAL A 205 9.30 7.72 -3.10
CA VAL A 205 9.69 9.07 -3.49
C VAL A 205 9.66 9.13 -5.02
N LEU A 206 8.87 10.07 -5.55
CA LEU A 206 8.71 10.28 -6.97
C LEU A 206 9.14 11.71 -7.30
N LYS A 207 10.11 11.87 -8.19
CA LYS A 207 10.62 13.19 -8.58
C LYS A 207 10.77 13.29 -10.09
N GLY A 208 10.41 14.43 -10.66
CA GLY A 208 10.60 14.65 -12.09
C GLY A 208 9.77 15.80 -12.62
N LYS A 209 9.46 15.71 -13.92
CA LYS A 209 8.69 16.73 -14.63
C LYS A 209 7.61 16.09 -15.49
N VAL A 210 6.43 16.71 -15.49
CA VAL A 210 5.31 16.34 -16.35
C VAL A 210 4.75 17.62 -16.98
N GLY A 211 4.93 17.77 -18.28
CA GLY A 211 4.65 19.03 -18.97
C GLY A 211 5.44 20.20 -18.34
N PRO A 212 4.79 21.31 -17.97
CA PRO A 212 5.46 22.44 -17.33
C PRO A 212 5.67 22.26 -15.82
N ALA A 213 5.15 21.20 -15.21
CA ALA A 213 5.16 21.01 -13.77
C ALA A 213 6.37 20.18 -13.32
N SER A 214 7.00 20.59 -12.22
CA SER A 214 7.92 19.77 -11.45
C SER A 214 7.16 19.08 -10.35
N ILE A 215 7.42 17.79 -10.14
CA ILE A 215 6.77 16.92 -9.17
C ILE A 215 7.82 16.50 -8.13
N ASP A 216 7.49 16.64 -6.85
CA ASP A 216 8.17 16.04 -5.72
C ASP A 216 7.11 15.41 -4.83
N ASP A 217 7.02 14.10 -4.81
CA ASP A 217 6.03 13.34 -4.05
C ASP A 217 6.72 12.33 -3.15
N SER A 218 6.34 12.33 -1.88
CA SER A 218 6.81 11.35 -0.89
C SER A 218 5.62 10.71 -0.21
N GLN A 219 5.56 9.38 -0.27
CA GLN A 219 4.46 8.59 0.29
C GLN A 219 4.97 7.58 1.30
N TYR A 220 4.25 7.42 2.40
CA TYR A 220 4.47 6.44 3.43
C TYR A 220 3.20 5.60 3.59
N ARG A 221 3.32 4.28 3.47
CA ARG A 221 2.19 3.36 3.64
C ARG A 221 2.55 2.29 4.66
N PHE A 222 1.76 2.22 5.72
CA PHE A 222 1.81 1.16 6.72
C PHE A 222 0.81 0.09 6.35
N LEU A 223 1.31 -1.11 6.07
CA LEU A 223 0.49 -2.25 5.67
C LEU A 223 0.61 -3.36 6.71
N ALA A 224 -0.53 -3.77 7.26
CA ALA A 224 -0.59 -4.86 8.23
C ALA A 224 -1.06 -6.16 7.55
N PRO A 225 -0.51 -7.33 7.95
CA PRO A 225 -0.92 -8.62 7.41
C PRO A 225 -2.44 -8.83 7.53
N ASN A 226 -3.06 -9.35 6.48
CA ASN A 226 -4.49 -9.66 6.36
C ASN A 226 -5.44 -8.47 6.56
N THR A 227 -4.89 -7.24 6.68
CA THR A 227 -5.65 -6.01 6.94
C THR A 227 -5.49 -5.02 5.79
N GLY A 228 -4.30 -4.95 5.18
CA GLY A 228 -3.95 -3.96 4.18
C GLY A 228 -3.44 -2.66 4.80
N ILE A 229 -3.67 -1.54 4.15
CA ILE A 229 -3.21 -0.23 4.63
C ILE A 229 -3.92 0.11 5.95
N VAL A 230 -3.15 0.41 7.00
CA VAL A 230 -3.67 0.85 8.31
C VAL A 230 -3.44 2.34 8.55
N ALA A 231 -2.40 2.92 7.93
CA ALA A 231 -2.14 4.36 7.91
C ALA A 231 -1.37 4.72 6.65
N SER A 232 -1.58 5.92 6.13
CA SER A 232 -0.76 6.47 5.05
C SER A 232 -0.58 7.98 5.17
N VAL A 233 0.56 8.45 4.65
CA VAL A 233 0.89 9.87 4.47
C VAL A 233 1.38 10.05 3.05
N GLU A 234 0.86 11.06 2.37
CA GLU A 234 1.35 11.51 1.08
C GLU A 234 1.68 13.00 1.17
N MET A 235 2.82 13.38 0.63
CA MET A 235 3.31 14.77 0.58
C MET A 235 3.68 15.07 -0.86
N LEU A 236 2.75 15.68 -1.58
CA LEU A 236 2.91 16.03 -2.98
C LEU A 236 3.16 17.53 -3.12
N ASP A 237 4.28 17.91 -3.71
CA ASP A 237 4.58 19.26 -4.16
C ASP A 237 4.59 19.30 -5.69
N VAL A 238 3.71 20.12 -6.25
CA VAL A 238 3.63 20.38 -7.68
C VAL A 238 3.89 21.85 -7.94
N SER A 239 4.99 22.17 -8.62
CA SER A 239 5.34 23.54 -8.97
C SER A 239 5.37 23.72 -10.48
N ALA A 240 4.71 24.76 -11.00
CA ALA A 240 4.74 25.13 -12.41
C ALA A 240 5.30 26.54 -12.60
N CYS A 241 6.01 26.77 -13.70
CA CYS A 241 6.83 27.98 -13.96
C CYS A 241 6.13 29.34 -13.87
N TRP A 242 4.79 29.42 -13.78
CA TRP A 242 4.04 30.69 -13.77
C TRP A 242 3.18 30.93 -12.54
N ARG A 243 2.96 29.90 -11.72
CA ARG A 243 2.30 30.00 -10.40
C ARG A 243 2.79 28.81 -9.58
N ALA A 244 3.20 29.07 -8.32
CA ALA A 244 3.30 27.99 -7.34
C ALA A 244 1.89 27.44 -7.14
N LEU A 245 1.47 26.50 -7.97
CA LEU A 245 0.26 25.72 -7.76
C LEU A 245 0.62 24.70 -6.70
N LYS A 246 0.58 25.09 -5.42
CA LYS A 246 0.65 24.11 -4.35
C LYS A 246 -0.64 23.31 -4.38
N ILE A 247 -0.59 22.18 -5.04
CA ILE A 247 -1.67 21.20 -4.95
C ILE A 247 -1.46 20.45 -3.64
N ASP A 248 -2.07 20.96 -2.58
CA ASP A 248 -2.16 20.28 -1.27
C ASP A 248 -3.19 19.14 -1.39
N GLN A 249 -2.86 18.11 -2.19
CA GLN A 249 -3.71 16.93 -2.35
C GLN A 249 -3.05 15.77 -1.61
N PHE A 250 -3.54 15.44 -0.42
CA PHE A 250 -2.88 14.48 0.44
C PHE A 250 -3.83 13.40 0.93
N LEU A 251 -3.45 12.14 0.70
CA LEU A 251 -4.04 10.99 1.38
C LEU A 251 -3.33 10.80 2.73
N ARG A 252 -3.79 11.52 3.76
CA ARG A 252 -3.29 11.40 5.13
C ARG A 252 -4.38 10.77 5.97
N VAL A 253 -4.34 9.44 6.06
CA VAL A 253 -5.45 8.66 6.62
C VAL A 253 -4.98 7.64 7.63
N VAL A 254 -5.83 7.39 8.62
CA VAL A 254 -5.71 6.29 9.57
C VAL A 254 -6.97 5.44 9.53
N ARG A 255 -6.81 4.11 9.61
CA ARG A 255 -7.94 3.17 9.62
C ARG A 255 -8.76 3.34 10.90
N VAL A 256 -10.08 3.35 10.78
CA VAL A 256 -11.00 3.56 11.91
C VAL A 256 -11.84 2.34 12.26
N GLU A 257 -11.92 1.34 11.36
CA GLU A 257 -12.67 0.10 11.54
C GLU A 257 -11.83 -1.09 11.06
N ASN A 258 -12.05 -2.26 11.68
CA ASN A 258 -11.44 -3.54 11.29
C ASN A 258 -12.30 -4.25 10.25
#